data_68155fdbe8ac5f5db4e93d8784cc0eb3
#
_entry.id   68155fdbe8ac5f5db4e93d8784cc0eb3
#
_cell.length_a   1.000
_cell.length_b   1.000
_cell.length_c   1.000
_cell.angle_alpha   90.00
_cell.angle_beta   90.00
_cell.angle_gamma   90.00
#
_symmetry.space_group_name_H-M   'P 1'
#
loop_
_entity.id
_entity.type
_entity.pdbx_description
1 polymer ?
#
loop_
_entity_poly.entity_id
_entity_poly.type
_entity_poly.pdbx_seq_one_letter_code
_entity_poly.pdbx_strand_id
1 'polypeptide(L)'
;MPLPHVNAGWSTWQYVVTLILGLVVYDQVMYIKRKGTIAGPTFEIPFVGPFFRALDPKFDGYLAQWASGPLSCVSVFHKFVVLASDRDLAHKVFKSPAYVEPCLVPVARDLIGQNAWVFLHGKAHVEYRRGVTPLFTNQATATYLPVQEKVLEYYFDKFVAASEANQFRPMAFMSLFREINCALSCRTFFGDYISQDAVKKIADDFYLATAALELGNVPLSIYVPYTKTWLGKRTANAVQAEFTRCTAARKANMAAGAPPTCTVDHWVLHMMASERYNQKIAAGETRVERPTNLIREFTNREIGETLFTFLFASQDASSSATTWMFQILAQRPDVLDRVREENRAARGGDRSKPFTLAMLESLTYTNAVIKELLRYRPPVIFVPYLTLQKFPVTPDYTVPKGSMIIPSCWPALHDPQVYPNPDTFDPERWLSGDAESKTKNWLVFGAGRMIVSRETMIGKASLEMDWEHHATDKSEEIKVFATLFPMDEAQLVFKRRS
;
A
#
# COMPACT_ATOMS: atom_id res chain seq x y z
N MET A 1 0.03 1.55 -80.50
CA MET A 1 0.94 1.64 -79.31
C MET A 1 0.15 1.14 -78.13
N PRO A 2 0.49 -0.01 -77.52
CA PRO A 2 -0.14 -0.43 -76.26
C PRO A 2 0.52 0.31 -75.12
N LEU A 3 -0.31 0.83 -74.24
CA LEU A 3 0.17 1.44 -72.95
C LEU A 3 0.89 0.41 -72.12
N PRO A 4 2.01 0.75 -71.46
CA PRO A 4 2.71 -0.20 -70.60
C PRO A 4 1.83 -0.52 -69.38
N HIS A 5 1.51 -1.80 -69.24
CA HIS A 5 0.96 -2.33 -67.97
C HIS A 5 1.99 -2.14 -66.86
N VAL A 6 1.84 -1.10 -66.06
CA VAL A 6 2.57 -1.01 -64.78
C VAL A 6 1.88 -1.96 -63.82
N ASN A 7 2.34 -3.22 -63.81
CA ASN A 7 2.09 -4.14 -62.74
C ASN A 7 2.96 -3.74 -61.56
N ALA A 8 2.62 -2.67 -60.87
CA ALA A 8 3.20 -2.32 -59.60
C ALA A 8 2.50 -3.12 -58.49
N GLY A 9 2.62 -4.42 -58.53
CA GLY A 9 2.31 -5.24 -57.37
C GLY A 9 3.32 -4.95 -56.28
N TRP A 10 2.84 -4.39 -55.18
CA TRP A 10 3.70 -4.16 -54.02
C TRP A 10 4.30 -5.50 -53.57
N SER A 11 5.56 -5.48 -53.16
CA SER A 11 6.19 -6.62 -52.47
C SER A 11 5.52 -6.79 -51.09
N THR A 12 5.51 -8.03 -50.59
CA THR A 12 5.00 -8.32 -49.23
C THR A 12 5.60 -7.41 -48.17
N TRP A 13 6.86 -7.05 -48.33
CA TRP A 13 7.57 -6.14 -47.43
C TRP A 13 6.95 -4.70 -47.47
N GLN A 14 6.59 -4.20 -48.60
CA GLN A 14 5.95 -2.88 -48.72
C GLN A 14 4.58 -2.85 -48.04
N TYR A 15 3.79 -3.93 -48.14
CA TYR A 15 2.53 -4.04 -47.39
C TYR A 15 2.77 -4.04 -45.88
N VAL A 16 3.79 -4.78 -45.39
CA VAL A 16 4.14 -4.84 -43.98
C VAL A 16 4.57 -3.46 -43.47
N VAL A 17 5.48 -2.79 -44.18
CA VAL A 17 5.95 -1.44 -43.82
C VAL A 17 4.80 -0.44 -43.79
N THR A 18 3.93 -0.47 -44.80
CA THR A 18 2.78 0.44 -44.86
C THR A 18 1.81 0.19 -43.72
N LEU A 19 1.56 -1.07 -43.36
CA LEU A 19 0.73 -1.43 -42.20
C LEU A 19 1.34 -0.90 -40.89
N ILE A 20 2.65 -1.11 -40.69
CA ILE A 20 3.37 -0.62 -39.48
C ILE A 20 3.27 0.91 -39.40
N LEU A 21 3.54 1.62 -40.52
CA LEU A 21 3.44 3.08 -40.57
C LEU A 21 2.01 3.53 -40.26
N GLY A 22 1.00 2.87 -40.86
CA GLY A 22 -0.41 3.13 -40.58
C GLY A 22 -0.76 2.95 -39.10
N LEU A 23 -0.28 1.91 -38.47
CA LEU A 23 -0.47 1.66 -37.02
C LEU A 23 0.22 2.73 -36.16
N VAL A 24 1.45 3.13 -36.51
CA VAL A 24 2.17 4.21 -35.84
C VAL A 24 1.43 5.54 -35.94
N VAL A 25 0.99 5.90 -37.10
CA VAL A 25 0.20 7.13 -37.33
C VAL A 25 -1.14 7.07 -36.57
N TYR A 26 -1.81 5.94 -36.60
CA TYR A 26 -3.05 5.74 -35.85
C TYR A 26 -2.84 5.93 -34.35
N ASP A 27 -1.78 5.33 -33.78
CA ASP A 27 -1.45 5.45 -32.34
C ASP A 27 -1.21 6.91 -31.94
N GLN A 28 -0.40 7.64 -32.73
CA GLN A 28 -0.13 9.06 -32.48
C GLN A 28 -1.38 9.94 -32.59
N VAL A 29 -2.19 9.74 -33.62
CA VAL A 29 -3.46 10.49 -33.82
C VAL A 29 -4.39 10.25 -32.63
N MET A 30 -4.52 9.00 -32.19
CA MET A 30 -5.35 8.65 -31.03
C MET A 30 -4.80 9.26 -29.75
N TYR A 31 -3.48 9.25 -29.55
CA TYR A 31 -2.84 9.90 -28.41
C TYR A 31 -3.13 11.42 -28.39
N ILE A 32 -2.84 12.13 -29.47
CA ILE A 32 -3.07 13.58 -29.60
C ILE A 32 -4.55 13.93 -29.36
N LYS A 33 -5.46 13.15 -29.94
CA LYS A 33 -6.91 13.34 -29.76
C LYS A 33 -7.36 13.15 -28.31
N ARG A 34 -6.80 12.16 -27.61
CA ARG A 34 -7.10 11.91 -26.19
C ARG A 34 -6.45 12.94 -25.27
N LYS A 35 -5.24 13.38 -25.59
CA LYS A 35 -4.50 14.40 -24.85
C LYS A 35 -5.25 15.74 -24.80
N GLY A 36 -5.78 16.18 -25.94
CA GLY A 36 -6.45 17.48 -26.03
C GLY A 36 -5.55 18.62 -25.55
N THR A 37 -6.03 19.37 -24.56
CA THR A 37 -5.37 20.56 -24.01
C THR A 37 -4.46 20.33 -22.81
N ILE A 38 -4.46 19.13 -22.24
CA ILE A 38 -3.67 18.86 -21.03
C ILE A 38 -2.17 18.71 -21.30
N ALA A 39 -1.34 18.94 -20.27
CA ALA A 39 0.10 18.81 -20.36
C ALA A 39 0.52 17.37 -20.73
N GLY A 40 1.60 17.24 -21.46
CA GLY A 40 2.15 15.95 -21.87
C GLY A 40 3.00 16.05 -23.13
N PRO A 41 3.78 15.03 -23.49
CA PRO A 41 4.61 15.01 -24.69
C PRO A 41 3.80 15.33 -25.95
N THR A 42 4.44 15.97 -26.92
CA THR A 42 3.87 16.18 -28.26
C THR A 42 3.92 14.93 -29.12
N PHE A 43 4.91 14.07 -28.82
CA PHE A 43 5.12 12.78 -29.47
C PHE A 43 5.47 11.73 -28.41
N GLU A 44 4.84 10.57 -28.50
CA GLU A 44 5.16 9.39 -27.70
C GLU A 44 5.79 8.30 -28.56
N ILE A 45 6.68 7.50 -27.99
CA ILE A 45 7.20 6.32 -28.69
C ILE A 45 6.01 5.40 -29.00
N PRO A 46 5.70 5.13 -30.28
CA PRO A 46 4.50 4.40 -30.65
C PRO A 46 4.39 3.05 -29.93
N PHE A 47 3.19 2.75 -29.43
CA PHE A 47 2.82 1.56 -28.63
C PHE A 47 3.54 1.42 -27.29
N VAL A 48 4.83 1.75 -27.20
CA VAL A 48 5.66 1.54 -26.01
C VAL A 48 5.54 2.69 -25.01
N GLY A 49 5.53 3.94 -25.53
CA GLY A 49 5.52 5.14 -24.68
C GLY A 49 6.78 5.26 -23.82
N PRO A 50 6.69 5.87 -22.64
CA PRO A 50 7.81 6.04 -21.72
C PRO A 50 8.12 4.80 -20.87
N PHE A 51 7.81 3.59 -21.33
CA PHE A 51 7.95 2.34 -20.57
C PHE A 51 9.37 2.15 -19.99
N PHE A 52 10.41 2.46 -20.74
CA PHE A 52 11.77 2.33 -20.24
C PHE A 52 12.08 3.25 -19.07
N ARG A 53 11.45 4.44 -19.00
CA ARG A 53 11.54 5.32 -17.82
C ARG A 53 10.76 4.77 -16.63
N ALA A 54 9.71 3.99 -16.88
CA ALA A 54 8.92 3.36 -15.82
C ALA A 54 9.61 2.14 -15.19
N LEU A 55 10.66 1.57 -15.84
CA LEU A 55 11.47 0.48 -15.27
C LEU A 55 12.46 0.96 -14.19
N ASP A 56 12.92 2.21 -14.27
CA ASP A 56 13.76 2.86 -13.26
C ASP A 56 13.26 4.29 -13.04
N PRO A 57 12.12 4.44 -12.34
CA PRO A 57 11.50 5.74 -12.16
C PRO A 57 12.35 6.61 -11.22
N LYS A 58 12.75 7.78 -11.69
CA LYS A 58 13.40 8.80 -10.85
C LYS A 58 12.35 9.72 -10.25
N PHE A 59 12.49 10.03 -8.97
CA PHE A 59 11.53 10.87 -8.27
C PHE A 59 11.44 12.29 -8.87
N ASP A 60 12.57 12.86 -9.30
CA ASP A 60 12.62 14.16 -10.00
C ASP A 60 11.78 14.19 -11.28
N GLY A 61 11.65 13.06 -11.97
CA GLY A 61 10.78 12.92 -13.12
C GLY A 61 9.31 13.14 -12.77
N TYR A 62 8.88 12.66 -11.60
CA TYR A 62 7.52 12.92 -11.10
C TYR A 62 7.34 14.36 -10.65
N LEU A 63 8.33 14.95 -9.97
CA LEU A 63 8.28 16.36 -9.59
C LEU A 63 8.12 17.27 -10.83
N ALA A 64 8.90 17.03 -11.89
CA ALA A 64 8.78 17.75 -13.15
C ALA A 64 7.40 17.56 -13.81
N GLN A 65 6.85 16.35 -13.76
CA GLN A 65 5.53 16.07 -14.31
C GLN A 65 4.42 16.76 -13.51
N TRP A 66 4.45 16.76 -12.19
CA TRP A 66 3.50 17.48 -11.36
C TRP A 66 3.58 19.01 -11.57
N ALA A 67 4.78 19.54 -11.74
CA ALA A 67 4.99 20.95 -12.02
C ALA A 67 4.48 21.38 -13.41
N SER A 68 4.23 20.45 -14.34
CA SER A 68 3.75 20.76 -15.69
C SER A 68 2.28 21.20 -15.74
N GLY A 69 1.53 21.00 -14.67
CA GLY A 69 0.14 21.45 -14.54
C GLY A 69 -0.75 20.52 -13.73
N PRO A 70 -2.00 20.92 -13.46
CA PRO A 70 -2.94 20.16 -12.64
C PRO A 70 -3.36 18.83 -13.25
N LEU A 71 -3.28 18.73 -14.57
CA LEU A 71 -3.51 17.50 -15.36
C LEU A 71 -2.38 17.32 -16.35
N SER A 72 -1.79 16.13 -16.35
CA SER A 72 -0.81 15.74 -17.37
C SER A 72 -1.11 14.33 -17.88
N CYS A 73 -0.55 13.96 -19.04
CA CYS A 73 -0.78 12.64 -19.60
C CYS A 73 0.47 12.02 -20.21
N VAL A 74 0.43 10.70 -20.30
CA VAL A 74 1.35 9.84 -21.05
C VAL A 74 0.57 8.69 -21.68
N SER A 75 1.16 7.97 -22.64
CA SER A 75 0.61 6.72 -23.16
C SER A 75 1.63 5.61 -22.98
N VAL A 76 1.26 4.53 -22.30
CA VAL A 76 2.13 3.38 -22.01
C VAL A 76 1.44 2.13 -22.50
N PHE A 77 2.06 1.37 -23.41
CA PHE A 77 1.46 0.20 -24.06
C PHE A 77 0.06 0.48 -24.59
N HIS A 78 -0.08 1.58 -25.34
CA HIS A 78 -1.36 2.04 -25.91
C HIS A 78 -2.43 2.37 -24.86
N LYS A 79 -2.12 2.35 -23.59
CA LYS A 79 -2.99 2.81 -22.51
C LYS A 79 -2.77 4.28 -22.26
N PHE A 80 -3.81 5.05 -22.41
CA PHE A 80 -3.78 6.48 -22.11
C PHE A 80 -3.90 6.68 -20.58
N VAL A 81 -2.92 7.35 -20.00
CA VAL A 81 -2.80 7.61 -18.56
C VAL A 81 -2.84 9.09 -18.31
N VAL A 82 -3.73 9.54 -17.43
CA VAL A 82 -3.84 10.92 -16.96
C VAL A 82 -3.40 10.99 -15.50
N LEU A 83 -2.51 11.91 -15.17
CA LEU A 83 -2.14 12.22 -13.79
C LEU A 83 -2.93 13.45 -13.33
N ALA A 84 -3.60 13.33 -12.20
CA ALA A 84 -4.24 14.45 -11.51
C ALA A 84 -3.32 14.91 -10.37
N SER A 85 -2.65 16.05 -10.56
CA SER A 85 -1.59 16.58 -9.71
C SER A 85 -2.09 17.68 -8.76
N ASP A 86 -3.36 18.03 -8.87
CA ASP A 86 -4.02 19.00 -8.01
C ASP A 86 -4.81 18.29 -6.91
N ARG A 87 -4.82 18.86 -5.71
CA ARG A 87 -5.51 18.32 -4.52
C ARG A 87 -7.00 18.14 -4.75
N ASP A 88 -7.66 19.14 -5.31
CA ASP A 88 -9.11 19.11 -5.51
C ASP A 88 -9.50 18.12 -6.62
N LEU A 89 -8.66 17.99 -7.65
CA LEU A 89 -8.83 16.98 -8.70
C LEU A 89 -8.58 15.58 -8.17
N ALA A 90 -7.54 15.36 -7.36
CA ALA A 90 -7.30 14.07 -6.72
C ALA A 90 -8.48 13.65 -5.83
N HIS A 91 -8.97 14.56 -4.99
CA HIS A 91 -10.15 14.32 -4.16
C HIS A 91 -11.41 14.05 -5.00
N LYS A 92 -11.61 14.78 -6.11
CA LYS A 92 -12.71 14.54 -7.04
C LYS A 92 -12.67 13.12 -7.61
N VAL A 93 -11.49 12.63 -8.02
CA VAL A 93 -11.34 11.25 -8.50
C VAL A 93 -11.75 10.25 -7.43
N PHE A 94 -11.24 10.38 -6.20
CA PHE A 94 -11.58 9.48 -5.07
C PHE A 94 -13.08 9.47 -4.74
N LYS A 95 -13.80 10.56 -4.98
CA LYS A 95 -15.22 10.71 -4.67
C LYS A 95 -16.16 10.46 -5.85
N SER A 96 -15.65 9.93 -6.95
CA SER A 96 -16.43 9.73 -8.20
C SER A 96 -16.60 8.24 -8.58
N PRO A 97 -17.14 7.37 -7.70
CA PRO A 97 -17.24 5.93 -7.97
C PRO A 97 -18.17 5.58 -9.15
N ALA A 98 -19.03 6.50 -9.58
CA ALA A 98 -19.83 6.33 -10.78
C ALA A 98 -19.02 6.43 -12.09
N TYR A 99 -17.87 7.11 -12.04
CA TYR A 99 -17.02 7.35 -13.21
C TYR A 99 -15.77 6.51 -13.24
N VAL A 100 -15.24 6.14 -12.06
CA VAL A 100 -13.96 5.48 -11.92
C VAL A 100 -14.02 4.33 -10.93
N GLU A 101 -13.20 3.31 -11.16
CA GLU A 101 -12.96 2.21 -10.23
C GLU A 101 -11.48 2.05 -9.96
N PRO A 102 -11.07 1.60 -8.74
CA PRO A 102 -9.67 1.27 -8.48
C PRO A 102 -9.15 0.28 -9.52
N CYS A 103 -8.02 0.61 -10.12
CA CYS A 103 -7.41 -0.20 -11.16
C CYS A 103 -6.01 -0.60 -10.73
N LEU A 104 -5.80 -1.90 -10.61
CA LEU A 104 -4.46 -2.46 -10.53
C LEU A 104 -4.02 -2.91 -11.92
N VAL A 105 -2.71 -3.00 -12.13
CA VAL A 105 -2.15 -3.59 -13.35
C VAL A 105 -2.71 -5.01 -13.56
N PRO A 106 -2.89 -5.49 -14.80
CA PRO A 106 -3.52 -6.79 -15.08
C PRO A 106 -2.93 -7.96 -14.29
N VAL A 107 -1.61 -7.99 -14.15
CA VAL A 107 -0.88 -9.00 -13.37
C VAL A 107 -1.29 -9.02 -11.88
N ALA A 108 -1.75 -7.91 -11.32
CA ALA A 108 -2.19 -7.89 -9.93
C ALA A 108 -3.38 -8.83 -9.66
N ARG A 109 -4.28 -9.02 -10.63
CA ARG A 109 -5.37 -10.01 -10.52
C ARG A 109 -4.84 -11.43 -10.45
N ASP A 110 -3.79 -11.71 -11.19
CA ASP A 110 -3.14 -13.04 -11.16
C ASP A 110 -2.35 -13.27 -9.88
N LEU A 111 -1.76 -12.23 -9.30
CA LEU A 111 -1.02 -12.30 -8.03
C LEU A 111 -1.95 -12.45 -6.83
N ILE A 112 -2.94 -11.57 -6.74
CA ILE A 112 -3.82 -11.45 -5.56
C ILE A 112 -4.92 -12.50 -5.59
N GLY A 113 -5.38 -12.90 -6.77
CA GLY A 113 -6.50 -13.79 -7.01
C GLY A 113 -7.60 -13.11 -7.81
N GLN A 114 -8.14 -13.82 -8.82
CA GLN A 114 -9.14 -13.25 -9.75
C GLN A 114 -10.41 -12.79 -9.04
N ASN A 115 -10.79 -13.45 -7.95
CA ASN A 115 -12.00 -13.20 -7.16
C ASN A 115 -11.69 -12.48 -5.82
N ALA A 116 -10.48 -11.92 -5.66
CA ALA A 116 -10.15 -11.20 -4.45
C ALA A 116 -11.12 -10.03 -4.22
N TRP A 117 -11.45 -9.77 -2.96
CA TRP A 117 -12.48 -8.81 -2.57
C TRP A 117 -12.25 -7.39 -3.14
N VAL A 118 -11.01 -7.00 -3.38
CA VAL A 118 -10.63 -5.70 -3.97
C VAL A 118 -11.10 -5.54 -5.42
N PHE A 119 -11.44 -6.63 -6.10
CA PHE A 119 -11.95 -6.64 -7.48
C PHE A 119 -13.46 -6.88 -7.55
N LEU A 120 -14.12 -7.07 -6.42
CA LEU A 120 -15.57 -7.26 -6.37
C LEU A 120 -16.30 -5.94 -6.46
N HIS A 121 -17.50 -5.96 -7.04
CA HIS A 121 -18.37 -4.81 -7.21
C HIS A 121 -19.77 -5.05 -6.64
N GLY A 122 -20.49 -3.97 -6.37
CA GLY A 122 -21.90 -4.00 -5.98
C GLY A 122 -22.14 -4.85 -4.73
N LYS A 123 -23.16 -5.71 -4.77
CA LYS A 123 -23.61 -6.51 -3.63
C LYS A 123 -22.52 -7.45 -3.08
N ALA A 124 -21.76 -8.09 -3.96
CA ALA A 124 -20.68 -8.99 -3.57
C ALA A 124 -19.59 -8.28 -2.76
N HIS A 125 -19.19 -7.07 -3.18
CA HIS A 125 -18.25 -6.24 -2.43
C HIS A 125 -18.81 -5.87 -1.04
N VAL A 126 -20.08 -5.46 -0.95
CA VAL A 126 -20.73 -5.10 0.31
C VAL A 126 -20.76 -6.29 1.27
N GLU A 127 -21.11 -7.49 0.80
CA GLU A 127 -21.11 -8.71 1.61
C GLU A 127 -19.71 -9.05 2.13
N TYR A 128 -18.70 -8.91 1.27
CA TYR A 128 -17.31 -9.14 1.68
C TYR A 128 -16.87 -8.12 2.74
N ARG A 129 -17.17 -6.84 2.54
CA ARG A 129 -16.85 -5.77 3.51
C ARG A 129 -17.48 -6.01 4.87
N ARG A 130 -18.70 -6.57 4.93
CA ARG A 130 -19.32 -6.96 6.21
C ARG A 130 -18.51 -8.01 6.96
N GLY A 131 -17.91 -8.97 6.27
CA GLY A 131 -17.04 -9.98 6.88
C GLY A 131 -15.72 -9.41 7.41
N VAL A 132 -15.19 -8.40 6.72
CA VAL A 132 -13.87 -7.80 7.03
C VAL A 132 -13.94 -6.69 8.08
N THR A 133 -15.03 -5.90 8.10
CA THR A 133 -15.16 -4.74 8.99
C THR A 133 -14.97 -5.08 10.49
N PRO A 134 -15.49 -6.20 11.02
CA PRO A 134 -15.32 -6.57 12.43
C PRO A 134 -13.87 -6.77 12.88
N LEU A 135 -12.97 -7.05 11.94
CA LEU A 135 -11.54 -7.30 12.21
C LEU A 135 -10.79 -6.03 12.65
N PHE A 136 -11.40 -4.86 12.44
CA PHE A 136 -10.82 -3.55 12.71
C PHE A 136 -11.56 -2.78 13.80
N THR A 137 -12.33 -3.47 14.64
CA THR A 137 -12.96 -2.87 15.81
C THR A 137 -11.94 -2.64 16.93
N ASN A 138 -12.25 -1.73 17.86
CA ASN A 138 -11.41 -1.48 19.04
C ASN A 138 -11.19 -2.78 19.85
N GLN A 139 -12.21 -3.61 19.99
CA GLN A 139 -12.11 -4.90 20.67
C GLN A 139 -11.12 -5.85 19.98
N ALA A 140 -11.22 -6.00 18.66
CA ALA A 140 -10.30 -6.81 17.89
C ALA A 140 -8.87 -6.26 17.96
N THR A 141 -8.72 -4.93 17.80
CA THR A 141 -7.42 -4.24 17.88
C THR A 141 -6.76 -4.44 19.25
N ALA A 142 -7.52 -4.34 20.34
CA ALA A 142 -7.00 -4.60 21.70
C ALA A 142 -6.44 -6.03 21.85
N THR A 143 -7.05 -7.02 21.15
CA THR A 143 -6.57 -8.40 21.15
C THR A 143 -5.22 -8.55 20.42
N TYR A 144 -4.94 -7.70 19.44
CA TYR A 144 -3.71 -7.79 18.64
C TYR A 144 -2.50 -7.15 19.30
N LEU A 145 -2.69 -6.18 20.20
CA LEU A 145 -1.61 -5.42 20.84
C LEU A 145 -0.56 -6.32 21.55
N PRO A 146 -0.92 -7.30 22.38
CA PRO A 146 0.05 -8.15 23.04
C PRO A 146 0.91 -8.97 22.05
N VAL A 147 0.32 -9.38 20.93
CA VAL A 147 1.05 -10.10 19.88
C VAL A 147 2.03 -9.17 19.18
N GLN A 148 1.61 -7.95 18.89
CA GLN A 148 2.47 -6.95 18.26
C GLN A 148 3.63 -6.55 19.17
N GLU A 149 3.41 -6.36 20.46
CA GLU A 149 4.49 -6.03 21.43
C GLU A 149 5.55 -7.13 21.49
N LYS A 150 5.16 -8.41 21.52
CA LYS A 150 6.13 -9.53 21.48
C LYS A 150 6.96 -9.54 20.19
N VAL A 151 6.36 -9.23 19.06
CA VAL A 151 7.08 -9.12 17.79
C VAL A 151 8.08 -7.96 17.85
N LEU A 152 7.66 -6.80 18.37
CA LEU A 152 8.52 -5.63 18.51
C LEU A 152 9.72 -5.93 19.42
N GLU A 153 9.51 -6.57 20.58
CA GLU A 153 10.59 -6.98 21.50
C GLU A 153 11.64 -7.84 20.79
N TYR A 154 11.20 -8.89 20.12
CA TYR A 154 12.08 -9.79 19.37
C TYR A 154 12.92 -9.05 18.31
N TYR A 155 12.27 -8.16 17.55
CA TYR A 155 12.98 -7.45 16.49
C TYR A 155 13.84 -6.31 16.97
N PHE A 156 13.50 -5.67 18.09
CA PHE A 156 14.36 -4.65 18.69
C PHE A 156 15.66 -5.28 19.23
N ASP A 157 15.59 -6.47 19.84
CA ASP A 157 16.78 -7.26 20.17
C ASP A 157 17.61 -7.58 18.93
N LYS A 158 16.93 -7.98 17.83
CA LYS A 158 17.61 -8.28 16.56
C LYS A 158 18.29 -7.05 15.95
N PHE A 159 17.71 -5.85 16.06
CA PHE A 159 18.31 -4.62 15.54
C PHE A 159 19.59 -4.27 16.33
N VAL A 160 19.54 -4.38 17.64
CA VAL A 160 20.72 -4.17 18.49
C VAL A 160 21.80 -5.20 18.19
N ALA A 161 21.45 -6.49 18.14
CA ALA A 161 22.38 -7.56 17.82
C ALA A 161 23.00 -7.40 16.41
N ALA A 162 22.25 -6.95 15.43
CA ALA A 162 22.78 -6.65 14.09
C ALA A 162 23.80 -5.51 14.13
N SER A 163 23.53 -4.45 14.91
CA SER A 163 24.46 -3.33 15.10
C SER A 163 25.73 -3.77 15.85
N GLU A 164 25.60 -4.60 16.88
CA GLU A 164 26.73 -5.20 17.61
C GLU A 164 27.60 -6.07 16.70
N ALA A 165 26.98 -6.95 15.91
CA ALA A 165 27.68 -7.80 14.95
C ALA A 165 28.44 -6.99 13.90
N ASN A 166 27.92 -5.79 13.55
CA ASN A 166 28.59 -4.85 12.65
C ASN A 166 29.52 -3.87 13.41
N GLN A 167 29.87 -4.16 14.67
CA GLN A 167 30.74 -3.32 15.51
C GLN A 167 30.23 -1.87 15.66
N PHE A 168 28.93 -1.69 15.73
CA PHE A 168 28.24 -0.40 15.75
C PHE A 168 28.66 0.54 14.59
N ARG A 169 29.05 -0.02 13.46
CA ARG A 169 29.22 0.75 12.21
C ARG A 169 27.87 0.90 11.54
N PRO A 170 27.65 2.02 10.81
CA PRO A 170 26.41 2.22 10.06
C PRO A 170 26.13 1.09 9.07
N MET A 171 24.88 0.66 8.97
CA MET A 171 24.44 -0.33 8.03
C MET A 171 23.02 -0.04 7.55
N ALA A 172 22.64 -0.54 6.36
CA ALA A 172 21.31 -0.42 5.81
C ALA A 172 20.30 -1.25 6.61
N PHE A 173 19.23 -0.61 7.12
CA PHE A 173 18.21 -1.27 7.94
C PHE A 173 16.92 -1.58 7.20
N MET A 174 16.72 -1.12 5.96
CA MET A 174 15.48 -1.30 5.20
C MET A 174 15.04 -2.77 5.13
N SER A 175 15.96 -3.72 4.94
CA SER A 175 15.63 -5.15 4.91
C SER A 175 15.08 -5.67 6.23
N LEU A 176 15.67 -5.24 7.36
CA LEU A 176 15.20 -5.58 8.71
C LEU A 176 13.85 -4.92 9.03
N PHE A 177 13.62 -3.71 8.53
CA PHE A 177 12.31 -3.05 8.64
C PHE A 177 11.23 -3.74 7.80
N ARG A 178 11.59 -4.30 6.64
CA ARG A 178 10.68 -5.15 5.87
C ARG A 178 10.34 -6.44 6.61
N GLU A 179 11.32 -7.05 7.27
CA GLU A 179 11.11 -8.27 8.03
C GLU A 179 10.20 -8.06 9.24
N ILE A 180 10.42 -7.02 10.06
CA ILE A 180 9.54 -6.73 11.22
C ILE A 180 8.10 -6.43 10.78
N ASN A 181 7.88 -5.67 9.71
CA ASN A 181 6.53 -5.36 9.23
C ASN A 181 5.81 -6.59 8.68
N CYS A 182 6.54 -7.51 8.03
CA CYS A 182 6.02 -8.81 7.64
C CYS A 182 5.61 -9.64 8.85
N ALA A 183 6.48 -9.72 9.86
CA ALA A 183 6.22 -10.45 11.10
C ALA A 183 5.03 -9.88 11.87
N LEU A 184 4.94 -8.55 12.01
CA LEU A 184 3.79 -7.88 12.62
C LEU A 184 2.48 -8.24 11.93
N SER A 185 2.45 -8.21 10.60
CA SER A 185 1.27 -8.59 9.83
C SER A 185 0.94 -10.08 10.01
N CYS A 186 1.88 -10.97 9.75
CA CYS A 186 1.67 -12.41 9.83
C CYS A 186 1.26 -12.90 11.23
N ARG A 187 1.90 -12.37 12.28
CA ARG A 187 1.57 -12.71 13.67
C ARG A 187 0.24 -12.10 14.11
N THR A 188 -0.10 -10.89 13.67
CA THR A 188 -1.42 -10.31 13.91
C THR A 188 -2.51 -11.15 13.24
N PHE A 189 -2.25 -11.70 12.03
CA PHE A 189 -3.23 -12.49 11.29
C PHE A 189 -3.47 -13.87 11.91
N PHE A 190 -2.42 -14.57 12.33
CA PHE A 190 -2.47 -15.98 12.69
C PHE A 190 -1.93 -16.33 14.09
N GLY A 191 -1.37 -15.37 14.83
CA GLY A 191 -0.72 -15.65 16.10
C GLY A 191 0.43 -16.66 15.94
N ASP A 192 0.51 -17.63 16.82
CA ASP A 192 1.57 -18.65 16.82
C ASP A 192 1.32 -19.81 15.81
N TYR A 193 0.22 -19.78 15.06
CA TYR A 193 -0.08 -20.80 14.02
C TYR A 193 0.77 -20.66 12.76
N ILE A 194 1.35 -19.49 12.54
CA ILE A 194 2.36 -19.32 11.52
C ILE A 194 3.74 -19.47 12.18
N SER A 195 4.59 -20.36 11.67
CA SER A 195 5.92 -20.60 12.22
C SER A 195 6.87 -19.42 11.96
N GLN A 196 7.93 -19.30 12.76
CA GLN A 196 8.94 -18.27 12.56
C GLN A 196 9.67 -18.44 11.22
N ASP A 197 9.92 -19.69 10.81
CA ASP A 197 10.56 -19.99 9.53
C ASP A 197 9.67 -19.59 8.34
N ALA A 198 8.35 -19.81 8.46
CA ALA A 198 7.40 -19.36 7.44
C ALA A 198 7.35 -17.82 7.36
N VAL A 199 7.33 -17.12 8.50
CA VAL A 199 7.38 -15.65 8.53
C VAL A 199 8.66 -15.15 7.87
N LYS A 200 9.81 -15.73 8.24
CA LYS A 200 11.10 -15.35 7.65
C LYS A 200 11.12 -15.58 6.14
N LYS A 201 10.69 -16.77 5.70
CA LYS A 201 10.62 -17.09 4.27
C LYS A 201 9.71 -16.14 3.51
N ILE A 202 8.55 -15.78 4.08
CA ILE A 202 7.65 -14.81 3.48
C ILE A 202 8.33 -13.45 3.39
N ALA A 203 8.99 -12.98 4.45
CA ALA A 203 9.68 -11.69 4.46
C ALA A 203 10.81 -11.62 3.41
N ASP A 204 11.58 -12.70 3.30
CA ASP A 204 12.70 -12.80 2.34
C ASP A 204 12.22 -12.80 0.88
N ASP A 205 11.11 -13.50 0.59
CA ASP A 205 10.63 -13.71 -0.78
C ASP A 205 9.61 -12.64 -1.24
N PHE A 206 8.98 -11.90 -0.32
CA PHE A 206 7.81 -11.05 -0.62
C PHE A 206 8.12 -9.93 -1.63
N TYR A 207 9.37 -9.46 -1.67
CA TYR A 207 9.77 -8.45 -2.65
C TYR A 207 9.56 -8.91 -4.10
N LEU A 208 9.60 -10.23 -4.37
CA LEU A 208 9.33 -10.79 -5.71
C LEU A 208 7.87 -10.55 -6.11
N ALA A 209 6.92 -10.66 -5.15
CA ALA A 209 5.52 -10.38 -5.43
C ALA A 209 5.28 -8.90 -5.77
N THR A 210 5.99 -7.97 -5.09
CA THR A 210 5.90 -6.55 -5.39
C THR A 210 6.62 -6.21 -6.69
N ALA A 211 7.82 -6.74 -6.92
CA ALA A 211 8.59 -6.52 -8.16
C ALA A 211 7.87 -7.03 -9.41
N ALA A 212 6.96 -8.00 -9.27
CA ALA A 212 6.12 -8.46 -10.36
C ALA A 212 5.23 -7.35 -10.96
N LEU A 213 4.88 -6.32 -10.18
CA LEU A 213 4.07 -5.20 -10.66
C LEU A 213 4.82 -4.31 -11.67
N GLU A 214 6.14 -4.26 -11.64
CA GLU A 214 6.95 -3.48 -12.57
C GLU A 214 6.71 -3.91 -14.03
N LEU A 215 6.57 -5.22 -14.26
CA LEU A 215 6.25 -5.80 -15.57
C LEU A 215 4.75 -6.08 -15.75
N GLY A 216 3.92 -5.54 -14.86
CA GLY A 216 2.50 -5.85 -14.81
C GLY A 216 1.69 -5.47 -16.05
N ASN A 217 2.22 -4.57 -16.86
CA ASN A 217 1.62 -4.18 -18.15
C ASN A 217 2.20 -4.94 -19.35
N VAL A 218 3.24 -5.77 -19.15
CA VAL A 218 3.84 -6.58 -20.22
C VAL A 218 2.96 -7.82 -20.45
N PRO A 219 2.33 -7.95 -21.62
CA PRO A 219 1.47 -9.10 -21.90
C PRO A 219 2.22 -10.43 -21.74
N LEU A 220 1.51 -11.43 -21.19
CA LEU A 220 2.00 -12.82 -21.03
C LEU A 220 3.25 -12.99 -20.17
N SER A 221 3.83 -11.94 -19.59
CA SER A 221 5.04 -12.02 -18.76
C SER A 221 4.91 -13.02 -17.61
N ILE A 222 3.71 -13.20 -17.08
CA ILE A 222 3.43 -14.12 -15.98
C ILE A 222 3.58 -15.61 -16.36
N TYR A 223 3.54 -15.94 -17.64
CA TYR A 223 3.70 -17.30 -18.16
C TYR A 223 5.13 -17.61 -18.60
N VAL A 224 5.99 -16.59 -18.67
CA VAL A 224 7.38 -16.77 -19.07
C VAL A 224 8.23 -17.10 -17.84
N PRO A 225 8.83 -18.32 -17.76
CA PRO A 225 9.63 -18.74 -16.63
C PRO A 225 10.76 -17.76 -16.31
N TYR A 226 11.08 -17.62 -15.04
CA TYR A 226 12.14 -16.78 -14.48
C TYR A 226 11.97 -15.27 -14.66
N THR A 227 10.89 -14.78 -15.26
CA THR A 227 10.54 -13.37 -15.22
C THR A 227 10.13 -12.93 -13.80
N LYS A 228 10.25 -11.62 -13.50
CA LYS A 228 9.81 -11.06 -12.21
C LYS A 228 8.33 -11.40 -11.93
N THR A 229 7.46 -11.35 -12.94
CA THR A 229 6.04 -11.67 -12.83
C THR A 229 5.79 -13.14 -12.52
N TRP A 230 6.53 -14.06 -13.17
CA TRP A 230 6.43 -15.49 -12.92
C TRP A 230 6.91 -15.86 -11.50
N LEU A 231 8.07 -15.32 -11.09
CA LEU A 231 8.61 -15.51 -9.73
C LEU A 231 7.63 -14.96 -8.68
N GLY A 232 7.11 -13.73 -8.89
CA GLY A 232 6.14 -13.13 -7.99
C GLY A 232 4.85 -13.94 -7.86
N LYS A 233 4.36 -14.55 -8.95
CA LYS A 233 3.19 -15.44 -8.90
C LYS A 233 3.45 -16.68 -8.07
N ARG A 234 4.63 -17.29 -8.19
CA ARG A 234 5.02 -18.43 -7.37
C ARG A 234 5.07 -18.06 -5.89
N THR A 235 5.68 -16.94 -5.56
CA THR A 235 5.72 -16.41 -4.18
C THR A 235 4.31 -16.15 -3.67
N ALA A 236 3.48 -15.43 -4.42
CA ALA A 236 2.09 -15.16 -4.02
C ALA A 236 1.31 -16.45 -3.74
N ASN A 237 1.41 -17.45 -4.61
CA ASN A 237 0.75 -18.74 -4.43
C ASN A 237 1.25 -19.47 -3.16
N ALA A 238 2.56 -19.45 -2.89
CA ALA A 238 3.13 -20.08 -1.71
C ALA A 238 2.64 -19.42 -0.41
N VAL A 239 2.59 -18.07 -0.37
CA VAL A 239 2.08 -17.34 0.79
C VAL A 239 0.59 -17.58 0.99
N GLN A 240 -0.22 -17.55 -0.07
CA GLN A 240 -1.66 -17.85 0.00
C GLN A 240 -1.94 -19.28 0.48
N ALA A 241 -1.13 -20.26 0.06
CA ALA A 241 -1.24 -21.64 0.52
C ALA A 241 -0.95 -21.76 2.02
N GLU A 242 0.11 -21.09 2.50
CA GLU A 242 0.44 -21.07 3.93
C GLU A 242 -0.64 -20.38 4.76
N PHE A 243 -1.17 -19.26 4.31
CA PHE A 243 -2.27 -18.56 4.97
C PHE A 243 -3.55 -19.38 5.01
N THR A 244 -3.85 -20.13 3.93
CA THR A 244 -4.98 -21.06 3.88
C THR A 244 -4.81 -22.20 4.89
N ARG A 245 -3.60 -22.75 5.01
CA ARG A 245 -3.25 -23.78 5.99
C ARG A 245 -3.42 -23.27 7.43
N CYS A 246 -2.88 -22.09 7.75
CA CYS A 246 -3.04 -21.47 9.07
C CYS A 246 -4.51 -21.19 9.39
N THR A 247 -5.30 -20.74 8.41
CA THR A 247 -6.75 -20.50 8.58
C THR A 247 -7.48 -21.78 8.94
N ALA A 248 -7.17 -22.89 8.27
CA ALA A 248 -7.80 -24.20 8.57
C ALA A 248 -7.50 -24.64 10.01
N ALA A 249 -6.25 -24.52 10.46
CA ALA A 249 -5.86 -24.84 11.82
C ALA A 249 -6.58 -23.96 12.86
N ARG A 250 -6.71 -22.65 12.58
CA ARG A 250 -7.43 -21.73 13.49
C ARG A 250 -8.91 -22.04 13.56
N LYS A 251 -9.59 -22.31 12.44
CA LYS A 251 -11.01 -22.74 12.45
C LYS A 251 -11.21 -23.99 13.31
N ALA A 252 -10.34 -24.99 13.19
CA ALA A 252 -10.43 -26.21 14.00
C ALA A 252 -10.31 -25.91 15.51
N ASN A 253 -9.38 -25.05 15.91
CA ASN A 253 -9.19 -24.70 17.31
C ASN A 253 -10.32 -23.82 17.87
N MET A 254 -10.84 -22.89 17.08
CA MET A 254 -12.01 -22.09 17.47
C MET A 254 -13.26 -22.99 17.63
N ALA A 255 -13.44 -23.98 16.77
CA ALA A 255 -14.50 -24.98 16.92
C ALA A 255 -14.35 -25.80 18.20
N ALA A 256 -13.11 -26.05 18.66
CA ALA A 256 -12.80 -26.72 19.93
C ALA A 256 -12.93 -25.78 21.16
N GLY A 257 -13.33 -24.51 21.00
CA GLY A 257 -13.59 -23.55 22.08
C GLY A 257 -12.40 -22.68 22.46
N ALA A 258 -11.34 -22.59 21.64
CA ALA A 258 -10.22 -21.69 21.91
C ALA A 258 -10.66 -20.21 21.88
N PRO A 259 -10.12 -19.36 22.76
CA PRO A 259 -10.42 -17.92 22.77
C PRO A 259 -9.78 -17.21 21.56
N PRO A 260 -10.35 -16.09 21.10
CA PRO A 260 -9.80 -15.32 20.01
C PRO A 260 -8.50 -14.63 20.44
N THR A 261 -7.43 -14.76 19.65
CA THR A 261 -6.10 -14.18 19.89
C THR A 261 -5.51 -13.47 18.70
N CYS A 262 -6.09 -13.65 17.52
CA CYS A 262 -5.57 -13.09 16.25
C CYS A 262 -6.73 -12.73 15.30
N THR A 263 -6.38 -12.12 14.16
CA THR A 263 -7.38 -11.64 13.18
C THR A 263 -8.30 -12.75 12.66
N VAL A 264 -7.75 -13.92 12.35
CA VAL A 264 -8.56 -15.05 11.85
C VAL A 264 -9.58 -15.51 12.89
N ASP A 265 -9.22 -15.48 14.18
CA ASP A 265 -10.14 -15.89 15.24
C ASP A 265 -11.37 -15.00 15.32
N HIS A 266 -11.17 -13.67 15.21
CA HIS A 266 -12.29 -12.74 15.17
C HIS A 266 -13.19 -12.97 13.97
N TRP A 267 -12.60 -13.32 12.81
CA TRP A 267 -13.40 -13.66 11.63
C TRP A 267 -14.24 -14.91 11.86
N VAL A 268 -13.59 -15.97 12.35
CA VAL A 268 -14.26 -17.24 12.68
C VAL A 268 -15.34 -17.06 13.75
N LEU A 269 -15.09 -16.27 14.78
CA LEU A 269 -16.06 -15.96 15.84
C LEU A 269 -17.35 -15.36 15.26
N HIS A 270 -17.24 -14.40 14.35
CA HIS A 270 -18.41 -13.79 13.70
C HIS A 270 -19.13 -14.76 12.74
N MET A 271 -18.39 -15.65 12.06
CA MET A 271 -18.98 -16.74 11.25
C MET A 271 -19.79 -17.70 12.12
N MET A 272 -19.20 -18.20 13.23
CA MET A 272 -19.88 -19.10 14.16
C MET A 272 -21.13 -18.47 14.81
N ALA A 273 -21.05 -17.18 15.18
CA ALA A 273 -22.21 -16.45 15.72
C ALA A 273 -23.34 -16.34 14.68
N SER A 274 -22.97 -16.06 13.42
CA SER A 274 -23.92 -15.98 12.31
C SER A 274 -24.58 -17.32 12.00
N GLU A 275 -23.79 -18.40 12.00
CA GLU A 275 -24.27 -19.75 11.79
C GLU A 275 -25.26 -20.18 12.88
N ARG A 276 -24.89 -20.01 14.16
CA ARG A 276 -25.78 -20.31 15.31
C ARG A 276 -27.10 -19.55 15.23
N TYR A 277 -27.05 -18.28 14.86
CA TYR A 277 -28.25 -17.48 14.67
C TYR A 277 -29.14 -18.05 13.56
N ASN A 278 -28.57 -18.37 12.40
CA ASN A 278 -29.31 -18.93 11.28
C ASN A 278 -29.92 -20.31 11.61
N GLN A 279 -29.19 -21.17 12.34
CA GLN A 279 -29.70 -22.47 12.81
C GLN A 279 -30.90 -22.33 13.73
N LYS A 280 -30.87 -21.39 14.70
CA LYS A 280 -31.99 -21.12 15.61
C LYS A 280 -33.19 -20.56 14.87
N ILE A 281 -33.01 -19.63 13.95
CA ILE A 281 -34.12 -19.15 13.11
C ILE A 281 -34.71 -20.27 12.26
N ALA A 282 -33.88 -21.11 11.66
CA ALA A 282 -34.35 -22.28 10.89
C ALA A 282 -35.11 -23.30 11.76
N ALA A 283 -34.75 -23.42 13.04
CA ALA A 283 -35.47 -24.25 14.03
C ALA A 283 -36.79 -23.64 14.53
N GLY A 284 -37.15 -22.44 14.07
CA GLY A 284 -38.42 -21.78 14.44
C GLY A 284 -38.35 -20.96 15.75
N GLU A 285 -37.16 -20.70 16.30
CA GLU A 285 -37.01 -19.88 17.48
C GLU A 285 -37.36 -18.41 17.16
N THR A 286 -38.31 -17.81 17.87
CA THR A 286 -38.83 -16.47 17.60
C THR A 286 -38.12 -15.35 18.38
N ARG A 287 -37.38 -15.68 19.43
CA ARG A 287 -36.66 -14.71 20.29
C ARG A 287 -35.16 -14.95 20.29
N VAL A 288 -34.56 -14.86 19.10
CA VAL A 288 -33.12 -15.05 18.96
C VAL A 288 -32.45 -13.67 18.82
N GLU A 289 -31.50 -13.38 19.68
CA GLU A 289 -30.70 -12.17 19.58
C GLU A 289 -29.87 -12.21 18.28
N ARG A 290 -30.07 -11.17 17.45
CA ARG A 290 -29.38 -11.05 16.19
C ARG A 290 -27.93 -10.61 16.43
N PRO A 291 -26.90 -11.29 15.89
CA PRO A 291 -25.52 -10.83 15.98
C PRO A 291 -25.35 -9.41 15.40
N THR A 292 -24.52 -8.60 16.03
CA THR A 292 -24.17 -7.26 15.55
C THR A 292 -23.66 -7.29 14.10
N ASN A 293 -22.90 -8.34 13.75
CA ASN A 293 -22.35 -8.57 12.42
C ASN A 293 -22.82 -9.92 11.90
N LEU A 294 -23.88 -9.91 11.10
CA LEU A 294 -24.33 -11.09 10.39
C LEU A 294 -23.56 -11.23 9.09
N ILE A 295 -22.70 -12.25 9.01
CA ILE A 295 -21.85 -12.53 7.88
C ILE A 295 -22.08 -13.93 7.33
N ARG A 296 -21.76 -14.14 6.05
CA ARG A 296 -21.76 -15.46 5.43
C ARG A 296 -20.59 -16.31 5.89
N GLU A 297 -20.62 -17.57 5.57
CA GLU A 297 -19.46 -18.42 5.67
C GLU A 297 -18.40 -18.01 4.61
N PHE A 298 -17.14 -18.02 5.02
CA PHE A 298 -15.97 -17.83 4.17
C PHE A 298 -15.12 -19.09 4.21
N THR A 299 -14.69 -19.55 3.06
CA THR A 299 -13.78 -20.69 2.94
C THR A 299 -12.39 -20.34 3.49
N ASN A 300 -11.60 -21.35 3.84
CA ASN A 300 -10.21 -21.14 4.28
C ASN A 300 -9.39 -20.40 3.22
N ARG A 301 -9.65 -20.70 1.96
CA ARG A 301 -8.98 -20.05 0.82
C ARG A 301 -9.37 -18.58 0.71
N GLU A 302 -10.65 -18.22 0.81
CA GLU A 302 -11.10 -16.83 0.75
C GLU A 302 -10.48 -15.98 1.86
N ILE A 303 -10.40 -16.53 3.08
CA ILE A 303 -9.76 -15.87 4.22
C ILE A 303 -8.26 -15.71 3.95
N GLY A 304 -7.57 -16.78 3.50
CA GLY A 304 -6.14 -16.74 3.19
C GLY A 304 -5.80 -15.74 2.08
N GLU A 305 -6.57 -15.70 0.99
CA GLU A 305 -6.41 -14.73 -0.11
C GLU A 305 -6.68 -13.30 0.36
N THR A 306 -7.64 -13.08 1.26
CA THR A 306 -7.92 -11.75 1.82
C THR A 306 -6.79 -11.27 2.70
N LEU A 307 -6.26 -12.11 3.57
CA LEU A 307 -5.13 -11.75 4.42
C LEU A 307 -3.84 -11.58 3.61
N PHE A 308 -3.66 -12.33 2.53
CA PHE A 308 -2.60 -12.05 1.56
C PHE A 308 -2.77 -10.66 0.92
N THR A 309 -3.99 -10.27 0.57
CA THR A 309 -4.27 -8.93 0.04
C THR A 309 -3.92 -7.83 1.06
N PHE A 310 -4.21 -8.06 2.36
CA PHE A 310 -3.82 -7.12 3.41
C PHE A 310 -2.30 -7.05 3.57
N LEU A 311 -1.61 -8.19 3.56
CA LEU A 311 -0.15 -8.20 3.58
C LEU A 311 0.42 -7.46 2.36
N PHE A 312 -0.10 -7.73 1.17
CA PHE A 312 0.34 -7.10 -0.08
C PHE A 312 0.21 -5.58 -0.04
N ALA A 313 -0.91 -5.06 0.49
CA ALA A 313 -1.13 -3.63 0.61
C ALA A 313 -0.28 -2.97 1.72
N SER A 314 -0.04 -3.69 2.83
CA SER A 314 0.61 -3.13 4.00
C SER A 314 2.14 -3.25 3.99
N GLN A 315 2.69 -4.30 3.40
CA GLN A 315 4.10 -4.67 3.55
C GLN A 315 5.06 -3.55 3.15
N ASP A 316 4.96 -3.08 1.91
CA ASP A 316 5.87 -2.07 1.41
C ASP A 316 5.54 -0.68 1.95
N ALA A 317 4.25 -0.36 2.09
CA ALA A 317 3.83 0.93 2.65
C ALA A 317 4.24 1.09 4.12
N SER A 318 4.12 0.03 4.94
CA SER A 318 4.56 0.09 6.33
C SER A 318 6.08 0.12 6.43
N SER A 319 6.78 -0.67 5.61
CA SER A 319 8.25 -0.69 5.60
C SER A 319 8.84 0.65 5.18
N SER A 320 8.26 1.30 4.17
CA SER A 320 8.62 2.67 3.76
C SER A 320 8.46 3.65 4.93
N ALA A 321 7.27 3.68 5.53
CA ALA A 321 7.00 4.57 6.65
C ALA A 321 7.92 4.31 7.85
N THR A 322 8.20 3.04 8.17
CA THR A 322 9.12 2.65 9.25
C THR A 322 10.55 3.12 8.96
N THR A 323 11.02 2.95 7.73
CA THR A 323 12.37 3.37 7.32
C THR A 323 12.54 4.88 7.48
N TRP A 324 11.62 5.67 6.94
CA TRP A 324 11.64 7.12 7.10
C TRP A 324 11.46 7.56 8.55
N MET A 325 10.64 6.86 9.33
CA MET A 325 10.42 7.18 10.74
C MET A 325 11.71 7.10 11.56
N PHE A 326 12.45 6.00 11.46
CA PHE A 326 13.70 5.85 12.19
C PHE A 326 14.78 6.83 11.70
N GLN A 327 14.87 7.08 10.40
CA GLN A 327 15.79 8.07 9.84
C GLN A 327 15.48 9.49 10.33
N ILE A 328 14.24 9.96 10.16
CA ILE A 328 13.84 11.33 10.51
C ILE A 328 13.95 11.57 12.02
N LEU A 329 13.50 10.63 12.85
CA LEU A 329 13.57 10.80 14.31
C LEU A 329 14.99 10.78 14.85
N ALA A 330 15.91 10.06 14.22
CA ALA A 330 17.33 10.15 14.57
C ALA A 330 17.92 11.54 14.29
N GLN A 331 17.40 12.23 13.26
CA GLN A 331 17.81 13.60 12.91
C GLN A 331 17.07 14.69 13.73
N ARG A 332 16.04 14.30 14.49
CA ARG A 332 15.18 15.21 15.26
C ARG A 332 15.08 14.78 16.71
N PRO A 333 16.19 14.91 17.48
CA PRO A 333 16.21 14.55 18.90
C PRO A 333 15.16 15.34 19.71
N ASP A 334 14.89 16.59 19.35
CA ASP A 334 13.85 17.43 19.95
C ASP A 334 12.45 16.77 19.86
N VAL A 335 12.11 16.23 18.72
CA VAL A 335 10.84 15.52 18.48
C VAL A 335 10.84 14.17 19.21
N LEU A 336 11.95 13.42 19.11
CA LEU A 336 12.07 12.09 19.72
C LEU A 336 11.98 12.15 21.24
N ASP A 337 12.56 13.14 21.88
CA ASP A 337 12.52 13.30 23.33
C ASP A 337 11.10 13.60 23.83
N ARG A 338 10.32 14.40 23.11
CA ARG A 338 8.90 14.62 23.42
C ARG A 338 8.06 13.35 23.25
N VAL A 339 8.31 12.56 22.19
CA VAL A 339 7.67 11.24 22.02
C VAL A 339 8.00 10.33 23.20
N ARG A 340 9.25 10.30 23.65
CA ARG A 340 9.70 9.53 24.82
C ARG A 340 8.99 9.94 26.09
N GLU A 341 8.90 11.24 26.34
CA GLU A 341 8.27 11.80 27.53
C GLU A 341 6.76 11.45 27.56
N GLU A 342 6.05 11.66 26.44
CA GLU A 342 4.63 11.32 26.33
C GLU A 342 4.39 9.83 26.57
N ASN A 343 5.15 8.95 25.92
CA ASN A 343 5.00 7.50 26.06
C ASN A 343 5.39 7.01 27.48
N ARG A 344 6.38 7.63 28.12
CA ARG A 344 6.73 7.35 29.53
C ARG A 344 5.58 7.75 30.46
N ALA A 345 5.02 8.93 30.26
CA ALA A 345 3.90 9.42 31.06
C ALA A 345 2.65 8.53 30.89
N ALA A 346 2.30 8.14 29.68
CA ALA A 346 1.15 7.26 29.39
C ALA A 346 1.30 5.87 30.08
N ARG A 347 2.51 5.38 30.24
CA ARG A 347 2.80 4.12 30.97
C ARG A 347 2.97 4.33 32.48
N GLY A 348 2.85 5.55 33.00
CA GLY A 348 3.06 5.85 34.42
C GLY A 348 4.50 5.65 34.88
N GLY A 349 5.49 5.80 34.00
CA GLY A 349 6.91 5.60 34.28
C GLY A 349 7.40 4.14 34.19
N ASP A 350 6.49 3.18 34.06
CA ASP A 350 6.83 1.76 33.95
C ASP A 350 6.98 1.33 32.49
N ARG A 351 8.22 1.08 32.07
CA ARG A 351 8.54 0.63 30.70
C ARG A 351 7.99 -0.77 30.38
N SER A 352 7.77 -1.62 31.40
CA SER A 352 7.29 -2.99 31.24
C SER A 352 5.78 -3.08 31.07
N LYS A 353 5.05 -2.02 31.41
CA LYS A 353 3.60 -1.98 31.32
C LYS A 353 3.13 -2.10 29.86
N PRO A 354 2.32 -3.13 29.50
CA PRO A 354 1.85 -3.31 28.15
C PRO A 354 1.02 -2.11 27.66
N PHE A 355 1.06 -1.84 26.36
CA PHE A 355 0.18 -0.85 25.76
C PHE A 355 -1.29 -1.31 25.81
N THR A 356 -2.15 -0.37 26.13
CA THR A 356 -3.60 -0.52 25.94
C THR A 356 -4.06 0.40 24.82
N LEU A 357 -5.21 0.09 24.24
CA LEU A 357 -5.78 0.96 23.20
C LEU A 357 -6.02 2.38 23.73
N ALA A 358 -6.53 2.52 24.97
CA ALA A 358 -6.74 3.82 25.62
C ALA A 358 -5.45 4.62 25.78
N MET A 359 -4.32 3.96 26.07
CA MET A 359 -3.01 4.63 26.10
C MET A 359 -2.64 5.14 24.71
N LEU A 360 -2.76 4.31 23.66
CA LEU A 360 -2.43 4.71 22.29
C LEU A 360 -3.31 5.87 21.80
N GLU A 361 -4.60 5.86 22.13
CA GLU A 361 -5.52 6.96 21.82
C GLU A 361 -5.18 8.27 22.56
N SER A 362 -4.53 8.19 23.73
CA SER A 362 -4.08 9.36 24.49
C SER A 362 -2.78 9.99 24.00
N LEU A 363 -2.00 9.31 23.14
CA LEU A 363 -0.71 9.77 22.63
C LEU A 363 -0.86 10.87 21.57
N THR A 364 -1.24 12.08 21.97
CA THR A 364 -1.56 13.18 21.07
C THR A 364 -0.36 13.61 20.22
N TYR A 365 0.79 13.80 20.85
CA TYR A 365 2.00 14.23 20.16
C TYR A 365 2.60 13.13 19.28
N THR A 366 2.66 11.91 19.78
CA THR A 366 3.11 10.73 18.99
C THR A 366 2.26 10.56 17.74
N ASN A 367 0.94 10.73 17.87
CA ASN A 367 0.02 10.70 16.72
C ASN A 367 0.27 11.86 15.74
N ALA A 368 0.58 13.05 16.24
CA ALA A 368 0.96 14.19 15.41
C ALA A 368 2.26 13.91 14.63
N VAL A 369 3.26 13.31 15.27
CA VAL A 369 4.52 12.88 14.63
C VAL A 369 4.26 11.89 13.51
N ILE A 370 3.40 10.88 13.73
CA ILE A 370 3.05 9.88 12.70
C ILE A 370 2.31 10.51 11.52
N LYS A 371 1.39 11.42 11.80
CA LYS A 371 0.68 12.15 10.74
C LYS A 371 1.66 12.97 9.91
N GLU A 372 2.56 13.70 10.56
CA GLU A 372 3.57 14.50 9.85
C GLU A 372 4.53 13.63 9.04
N LEU A 373 4.96 12.49 9.56
CA LEU A 373 5.75 11.52 8.81
C LEU A 373 5.07 11.11 7.52
N LEU A 374 3.80 10.74 7.59
CA LEU A 374 3.01 10.28 6.45
C LEU A 374 2.67 11.40 5.45
N ARG A 375 2.61 12.65 5.90
CA ARG A 375 2.51 13.82 5.03
C ARG A 375 3.84 14.10 4.33
N TYR A 376 4.93 14.15 5.11
CA TYR A 376 6.26 14.56 4.65
C TYR A 376 6.90 13.52 3.73
N ARG A 377 6.73 12.24 4.05
CA ARG A 377 7.23 11.11 3.25
C ARG A 377 6.09 10.07 3.06
N PRO A 378 5.08 10.40 2.26
CA PRO A 378 3.95 9.48 2.03
C PRO A 378 4.46 8.20 1.36
N PRO A 379 4.17 7.02 1.92
CA PRO A 379 4.63 5.76 1.33
C PRO A 379 4.09 5.53 -0.07
N VAL A 380 2.83 5.88 -0.31
CA VAL A 380 2.12 5.70 -1.57
C VAL A 380 1.73 7.05 -2.14
N ILE A 381 2.20 7.34 -3.34
CA ILE A 381 1.95 8.61 -4.01
C ILE A 381 0.96 8.51 -5.17
N PHE A 382 0.68 7.29 -5.64
CA PHE A 382 -0.20 7.02 -6.77
C PHE A 382 -1.24 5.97 -6.44
N VAL A 383 -2.50 6.25 -6.77
CA VAL A 383 -3.61 5.29 -6.67
C VAL A 383 -4.31 5.23 -8.03
N PRO A 384 -3.99 4.26 -8.90
CA PRO A 384 -4.54 4.21 -10.25
C PRO A 384 -6.03 3.84 -10.26
N TYR A 385 -6.79 4.52 -11.10
CA TYR A 385 -8.19 4.27 -11.38
C TYR A 385 -8.43 4.07 -12.88
N LEU A 386 -9.34 3.19 -13.23
CA LEU A 386 -9.85 3.02 -14.58
C LEU A 386 -11.14 3.84 -14.77
N THR A 387 -11.25 4.60 -15.86
CA THR A 387 -12.49 5.32 -16.19
C THR A 387 -13.50 4.38 -16.83
N LEU A 388 -14.66 4.21 -16.19
CA LEU A 388 -15.77 3.36 -16.63
C LEU A 388 -16.58 4.00 -17.75
N GLN A 389 -16.59 5.32 -17.78
CA GLN A 389 -17.25 6.16 -18.78
C GLN A 389 -16.45 7.45 -18.97
N LYS A 390 -16.89 8.32 -19.89
CA LYS A 390 -16.29 9.64 -20.06
C LYS A 390 -16.41 10.42 -18.75
N PHE A 391 -15.28 10.88 -18.21
CA PHE A 391 -15.22 11.54 -16.92
C PHE A 391 -14.87 13.03 -17.08
N PRO A 392 -15.83 13.97 -16.90
CA PRO A 392 -15.57 15.41 -16.94
C PRO A 392 -14.82 15.82 -15.67
N VAL A 393 -13.49 15.73 -15.72
CA VAL A 393 -12.63 15.99 -14.55
C VAL A 393 -12.47 17.48 -14.30
N THR A 394 -12.40 18.29 -15.38
CA THR A 394 -12.49 19.76 -15.35
C THR A 394 -13.55 20.26 -16.33
N PRO A 395 -13.93 21.55 -16.29
CA PRO A 395 -14.83 22.12 -17.29
C PRO A 395 -14.32 21.95 -18.73
N ASP A 396 -13.00 22.04 -18.90
CA ASP A 396 -12.35 22.08 -20.22
C ASP A 396 -11.79 20.73 -20.66
N TYR A 397 -11.80 19.71 -19.78
CA TYR A 397 -11.25 18.42 -20.11
C TYR A 397 -12.05 17.24 -19.56
N THR A 398 -12.35 16.31 -20.46
CA THR A 398 -13.04 15.06 -20.16
C THR A 398 -12.12 13.88 -20.44
N VAL A 399 -11.80 13.10 -19.41
CA VAL A 399 -10.99 11.87 -19.54
C VAL A 399 -11.80 10.84 -20.32
N PRO A 400 -11.24 10.25 -21.39
CA PRO A 400 -11.93 9.25 -22.19
C PRO A 400 -12.21 7.97 -21.40
N LYS A 401 -13.31 7.27 -21.72
CA LYS A 401 -13.59 5.92 -21.18
C LYS A 401 -12.43 4.96 -21.48
N GLY A 402 -12.10 4.11 -20.53
CA GLY A 402 -11.04 3.10 -20.63
C GLY A 402 -9.63 3.67 -20.45
N SER A 403 -9.51 4.95 -20.10
CA SER A 403 -8.24 5.57 -19.70
C SER A 403 -7.93 5.27 -18.25
N MET A 404 -6.65 5.26 -17.90
CA MET A 404 -6.23 5.27 -16.51
C MET A 404 -6.17 6.72 -16.01
N ILE A 405 -6.73 7.01 -14.85
CA ILE A 405 -6.52 8.28 -14.16
C ILE A 405 -5.88 8.01 -12.80
N ILE A 406 -4.80 8.74 -12.50
CA ILE A 406 -4.00 8.54 -11.31
C ILE A 406 -4.01 9.82 -10.48
N PRO A 407 -4.81 9.91 -9.42
CA PRO A 407 -4.67 10.98 -8.43
C PRO A 407 -3.33 10.84 -7.72
N SER A 408 -2.57 11.94 -7.70
CA SER A 408 -1.26 12.01 -7.08
C SER A 408 -1.38 12.63 -5.69
N CYS A 409 -1.00 11.87 -4.64
CA CYS A 409 -1.12 12.34 -3.26
C CYS A 409 0.01 13.32 -2.87
N TRP A 410 1.20 13.18 -3.45
CA TRP A 410 2.36 14.02 -3.10
C TRP A 410 2.09 15.53 -3.23
N PRO A 411 1.62 16.06 -4.37
CA PRO A 411 1.35 17.49 -4.49
C PRO A 411 0.31 18.00 -3.48
N ALA A 412 -0.71 17.17 -3.20
CA ALA A 412 -1.73 17.52 -2.23
C ALA A 412 -1.21 17.61 -0.79
N LEU A 413 -0.23 16.75 -0.43
CA LEU A 413 0.40 16.72 0.89
C LEU A 413 1.54 17.73 1.04
N HIS A 414 1.99 18.33 -0.07
CA HIS A 414 3.01 19.38 -0.11
C HIS A 414 2.45 20.72 -0.61
N ASP A 415 1.12 20.89 -0.60
CA ASP A 415 0.47 22.14 -0.99
C ASP A 415 0.73 23.23 0.08
N PRO A 416 1.49 24.31 -0.24
CA PRO A 416 1.81 25.35 0.73
C PRO A 416 0.60 26.16 1.22
N GLN A 417 -0.53 26.11 0.51
CA GLN A 417 -1.78 26.73 0.94
C GLN A 417 -2.43 25.99 2.11
N VAL A 418 -2.10 24.70 2.27
CA VAL A 418 -2.62 23.84 3.35
C VAL A 418 -1.56 23.61 4.41
N TYR A 419 -0.34 23.36 3.98
CA TYR A 419 0.82 23.02 4.82
C TYR A 419 1.90 24.08 4.64
N PRO A 420 1.89 25.19 5.42
CA PRO A 420 2.96 26.18 5.38
C PRO A 420 4.33 25.51 5.57
N ASN A 421 5.33 25.91 4.78
CA ASN A 421 6.66 25.28 4.74
C ASN A 421 6.56 23.74 4.57
N PRO A 422 6.00 23.26 3.45
CA PRO A 422 5.67 21.84 3.28
C PRO A 422 6.88 20.91 3.31
N ASP A 423 8.07 21.42 2.99
CA ASP A 423 9.33 20.69 3.00
C ASP A 423 10.02 20.66 4.39
N THR A 424 9.33 21.13 5.42
CA THR A 424 9.79 21.05 6.82
C THR A 424 8.97 19.99 7.55
N PHE A 425 9.66 19.10 8.28
CA PHE A 425 9.03 18.14 9.18
C PHE A 425 8.62 18.86 10.48
N ASP A 426 7.32 19.10 10.64
CA ASP A 426 6.77 19.89 11.76
C ASP A 426 5.49 19.24 12.31
N PRO A 427 5.59 18.41 13.38
CA PRO A 427 4.44 17.80 14.03
C PRO A 427 3.44 18.77 14.67
N GLU A 428 3.87 20.01 15.01
CA GLU A 428 3.01 20.99 15.69
C GLU A 428 1.80 21.36 14.85
N ARG A 429 1.89 21.30 13.52
CA ARG A 429 0.77 21.58 12.61
C ARG A 429 -0.47 20.69 12.83
N TRP A 430 -0.30 19.55 13.48
CA TRP A 430 -1.39 18.60 13.76
C TRP A 430 -2.05 18.82 15.11
N LEU A 431 -1.45 19.63 15.99
CA LEU A 431 -1.96 19.90 17.33
C LEU A 431 -3.05 20.98 17.32
N SER A 432 -3.06 21.88 16.33
CA SER A 432 -4.09 22.90 16.14
C SER A 432 -5.42 22.33 15.59
N GLY A 433 -5.39 21.18 14.92
CA GLY A 433 -6.53 20.56 14.24
C GLY A 433 -6.87 21.14 12.87
N ASP A 434 -6.24 22.22 12.43
CA ASP A 434 -6.56 22.91 11.17
C ASP A 434 -6.17 22.09 9.93
N ALA A 435 -5.08 21.35 9.99
CA ALA A 435 -4.62 20.51 8.90
C ALA A 435 -5.61 19.40 8.52
N GLU A 436 -6.42 18.91 9.47
CA GLU A 436 -7.45 17.88 9.27
C GLU A 436 -8.86 18.46 9.06
N SER A 437 -9.03 19.76 9.13
CA SER A 437 -10.35 20.42 9.06
C SER A 437 -11.15 20.10 7.80
N LYS A 438 -10.48 19.72 6.71
CA LYS A 438 -11.08 19.30 5.44
C LYS A 438 -10.55 17.95 4.99
N THR A 439 -11.43 17.02 4.67
CA THR A 439 -11.05 15.65 4.22
C THR A 439 -10.17 15.63 2.98
N LYS A 440 -10.22 16.66 2.14
CA LYS A 440 -9.37 16.81 0.94
C LYS A 440 -7.94 17.22 1.25
N ASN A 441 -7.66 17.66 2.46
CA ASN A 441 -6.32 18.05 2.86
C ASN A 441 -5.44 16.83 3.20
N TRP A 442 -6.04 15.79 3.79
CA TRP A 442 -5.34 14.60 4.24
C TRP A 442 -5.61 13.41 3.30
N LEU A 443 -4.84 13.29 2.22
CA LEU A 443 -5.02 12.26 1.18
C LEU A 443 -4.04 11.08 1.29
N VAL A 444 -3.36 10.90 2.41
CA VAL A 444 -2.39 9.80 2.65
C VAL A 444 -3.01 8.42 2.41
N PHE A 445 -4.28 8.25 2.76
CA PHE A 445 -5.05 7.01 2.59
C PHE A 445 -6.17 7.16 1.54
N GLY A 446 -5.99 8.04 0.58
CA GLY A 446 -7.07 8.46 -0.29
C GLY A 446 -8.19 9.12 0.54
N ALA A 447 -9.41 8.60 0.47
CA ALA A 447 -10.54 9.07 1.27
C ALA A 447 -10.87 8.15 2.47
N GLY A 448 -9.93 7.26 2.89
CA GLY A 448 -10.10 6.28 3.99
C GLY A 448 -9.35 6.64 5.28
N ARG A 449 -9.48 5.78 6.32
CA ARG A 449 -8.78 5.89 7.62
C ARG A 449 -7.90 4.66 7.85
N MET A 450 -6.80 4.79 8.64
CA MET A 450 -5.89 3.67 8.98
C MET A 450 -5.48 3.60 10.47
N ILE A 451 -4.77 2.52 10.86
CA ILE A 451 -4.75 1.84 12.17
C ILE A 451 -3.36 1.79 12.84
N VAL A 452 -3.36 1.85 14.08
CA VAL A 452 -2.72 1.63 15.42
C VAL A 452 -1.31 0.97 15.49
N SER A 453 -0.72 0.32 14.49
CA SER A 453 0.55 -0.42 14.67
C SER A 453 1.82 0.45 14.73
N ARG A 454 1.75 1.68 14.23
CA ARG A 454 2.90 2.59 14.21
C ARG A 454 3.10 3.29 15.55
N GLU A 455 2.02 3.63 16.21
CA GLU A 455 2.00 4.20 17.56
C GLU A 455 2.68 3.26 18.55
N THR A 456 2.34 1.98 18.47
CA THR A 456 2.97 0.94 19.34
C THR A 456 4.45 0.81 19.02
N MET A 457 4.84 0.79 17.74
CA MET A 457 6.24 0.65 17.34
C MET A 457 7.09 1.83 17.80
N ILE A 458 6.70 3.06 17.48
CA ILE A 458 7.47 4.25 17.85
C ILE A 458 7.50 4.45 19.36
N GLY A 459 6.35 4.24 20.04
CA GLY A 459 6.25 4.36 21.48
C GLY A 459 7.19 3.40 22.19
N LYS A 460 7.19 2.13 21.79
CA LYS A 460 8.07 1.12 22.39
C LYS A 460 9.54 1.35 22.01
N ALA A 461 9.86 1.61 20.75
CA ALA A 461 11.21 1.89 20.29
C ALA A 461 11.83 3.08 21.01
N SER A 462 11.07 4.17 21.19
CA SER A 462 11.56 5.39 21.87
C SER A 462 11.95 5.16 23.32
N LEU A 463 11.33 4.19 24.01
CA LEU A 463 11.63 3.87 25.41
C LEU A 463 12.73 2.82 25.59
N GLU A 464 12.92 1.93 24.61
CA GLU A 464 13.78 0.76 24.74
C GLU A 464 15.11 0.87 24.00
N MET A 465 15.18 1.76 22.99
CA MET A 465 16.34 1.89 22.12
C MET A 465 16.79 3.35 21.98
N ASP A 466 18.08 3.51 21.79
CA ASP A 466 18.68 4.69 21.18
C ASP A 466 19.18 4.30 19.80
N TRP A 467 19.06 5.20 18.84
CA TRP A 467 19.55 4.98 17.48
C TRP A 467 20.09 6.25 16.85
N GLU A 468 21.05 6.07 15.99
CA GLU A 468 21.75 7.13 15.28
C GLU A 468 21.60 6.90 13.77
N HIS A 469 21.37 7.96 13.01
CA HIS A 469 21.41 7.95 11.54
C HIS A 469 22.72 8.57 11.06
N HIS A 470 23.38 7.87 10.16
CA HIS A 470 24.59 8.34 9.50
C HIS A 470 24.27 8.79 8.10
N ALA A 471 24.07 10.10 7.93
CA ALA A 471 23.67 10.67 6.67
C ALA A 471 24.73 10.46 5.59
N THR A 472 24.28 10.05 4.41
CA THR A 472 25.05 9.97 3.17
C THR A 472 24.53 11.04 2.20
N ASP A 473 25.20 11.20 1.07
CA ASP A 473 24.73 12.05 -0.04
C ASP A 473 23.39 11.57 -0.65
N LYS A 474 22.98 10.32 -0.35
CA LYS A 474 21.76 9.67 -0.84
C LYS A 474 20.65 9.51 0.19
N SER A 475 20.84 9.96 1.43
CA SER A 475 19.86 9.77 2.50
C SER A 475 18.54 10.52 2.26
N GLU A 476 18.60 11.67 1.57
CA GLU A 476 17.41 12.46 1.24
C GLU A 476 16.89 12.19 -0.19
N GLU A 477 17.66 11.46 -1.02
CA GLU A 477 17.20 11.01 -2.32
C GLU A 477 16.12 9.94 -2.17
N ILE A 478 15.05 10.08 -2.96
CA ILE A 478 13.92 9.16 -2.91
C ILE A 478 14.05 8.07 -3.97
N LYS A 479 14.19 6.84 -3.51
CA LYS A 479 14.06 5.63 -4.32
C LYS A 479 12.59 5.31 -4.52
N VAL A 480 12.13 5.29 -5.75
CA VAL A 480 10.76 4.87 -6.10
C VAL A 480 10.78 3.38 -6.44
N PHE A 481 10.12 2.60 -5.60
CA PHE A 481 9.84 1.19 -5.86
C PHE A 481 8.32 1.03 -6.04
N ALA A 482 7.60 0.19 -5.33
CA ALA A 482 6.13 0.32 -5.24
C ALA A 482 5.73 1.44 -4.27
N THR A 483 6.64 1.81 -3.39
CA THR A 483 6.55 2.85 -2.37
C THR A 483 7.84 3.66 -2.33
N LEU A 484 7.91 4.70 -1.51
CA LEU A 484 9.03 5.61 -1.43
C LEU A 484 9.99 5.22 -0.30
N PHE A 485 11.27 5.01 -0.61
CA PHE A 485 12.32 4.73 0.36
C PHE A 485 13.48 5.73 0.24
N PRO A 486 14.31 5.93 1.28
CA PRO A 486 15.59 6.61 1.08
C PRO A 486 16.51 5.77 0.20
N MET A 487 17.28 6.42 -0.67
CA MET A 487 18.13 5.73 -1.67
C MET A 487 19.23 4.89 -1.02
N ASP A 488 19.73 5.30 0.15
CA ASP A 488 20.76 4.61 0.93
C ASP A 488 20.21 3.55 1.89
N GLU A 489 18.88 3.32 1.87
CA GLU A 489 18.19 2.30 2.67
C GLU A 489 18.29 2.53 4.20
N ALA A 490 18.47 3.78 4.62
CA ALA A 490 18.66 4.26 5.99
C ALA A 490 19.86 3.62 6.72
N GLN A 491 20.97 4.33 6.72
CA GLN A 491 22.21 3.91 7.40
C GLN A 491 22.09 4.20 8.90
N LEU A 492 21.79 3.16 9.69
CA LEU A 492 21.47 3.30 11.12
C LEU A 492 22.39 2.45 11.99
N VAL A 493 22.42 2.82 13.27
CA VAL A 493 23.02 2.04 14.38
C VAL A 493 22.05 2.05 15.53
N PHE A 494 21.76 0.89 16.12
CA PHE A 494 20.87 0.74 17.27
C PHE A 494 21.63 0.27 18.50
N LYS A 495 21.23 0.81 19.66
CA LYS A 495 21.76 0.42 20.99
C LYS A 495 20.58 0.23 21.95
N ARG A 496 20.73 -0.67 22.93
CA ARG A 496 19.78 -0.74 24.04
C ARG A 496 19.88 0.53 24.87
N ARG A 497 18.72 1.05 25.23
CA ARG A 497 18.63 2.18 26.15
C ARG A 497 18.72 1.68 27.59
N SER A 498 19.64 2.26 28.36
CA SER A 498 19.82 2.02 29.78
C SER A 498 18.62 2.44 30.63
#